data_64039ca929952bd20c4f07e4d8399c15
#
_entry.id   64039ca929952bd20c4f07e4d8399c15
#
_cell.length_a   1.000
_cell.length_b   1.000
_cell.length_c   1.000
_cell.angle_alpha   90.00
_cell.angle_beta   90.00
_cell.angle_gamma   90.00
#
_symmetry.space_group_name_H-M   'P 1'
#
loop_
_entity.id
_entity.type
_entity.pdbx_description
1 polymer ?
#
loop_
_entity_poly.entity_id
_entity_poly.type
_entity_poly.pdbx_seq_one_letter_code
_entity_poly.pdbx_strand_id
1 'polypeptide(L)'
;MIISYDAYRVFYAVAKNGGFTRAAKELNSSQPNVTRVVGNLERTLGCTLFVRSKRGAALTPEGEKLYAHVAAAVGHIRTGEAEILAAKSLEDGAVSIAVSETALHIALLPVLKDLRKRHPKLRLRVANCSSDQGIAALNDRLADFALITTPFDLPENMESLPVRKFREVAVAGEAFSDLAGKPLTFADLARYPLVCLNEKTATHRFYADLFSKHGAPFFVAVEAATSDQILPLAESNLGIGFVPEAFLKDGAKTIMPQIEIPEREIRLVRRTDKPLSLAAKVLCGKLSNSNGGKI
;
A
#
# COMPACT_ATOMS: atom_id res chain seq x y z
N MET A 1 -6.00 32.27 -15.50
CA MET A 1 -5.10 31.62 -16.50
C MET A 1 -5.45 30.14 -16.54
N ILE A 2 -5.81 29.59 -17.70
CA ILE A 2 -6.27 28.20 -17.82
C ILE A 2 -5.09 27.37 -18.35
N ILE A 3 -4.53 26.49 -17.49
CA ILE A 3 -3.51 25.52 -17.88
C ILE A 3 -4.24 24.31 -18.48
N SER A 4 -3.80 23.83 -19.65
CA SER A 4 -4.42 22.68 -20.29
C SER A 4 -4.15 21.39 -19.51
N TYR A 5 -5.09 20.47 -19.51
CA TYR A 5 -4.92 19.14 -18.93
C TYR A 5 -3.70 18.39 -19.54
N ASP A 6 -3.41 18.61 -20.82
CA ASP A 6 -2.27 17.98 -21.49
C ASP A 6 -0.93 18.38 -20.85
N ALA A 7 -0.78 19.61 -20.37
CA ALA A 7 0.43 20.03 -19.65
C ALA A 7 0.61 19.22 -18.34
N TYR A 8 -0.44 18.99 -17.59
CA TYR A 8 -0.40 18.16 -16.39
C TYR A 8 -0.15 16.70 -16.71
N ARG A 9 -0.72 16.17 -17.79
CA ARG A 9 -0.47 14.80 -18.25
C ARG A 9 1.02 14.60 -18.60
N VAL A 10 1.63 15.56 -19.30
CA VAL A 10 3.05 15.53 -19.64
C VAL A 10 3.92 15.63 -18.38
N PHE A 11 3.61 16.54 -17.46
CA PHE A 11 4.27 16.65 -16.16
C PHE A 11 4.23 15.33 -15.39
N TYR A 12 3.06 14.71 -15.28
CA TYR A 12 2.87 13.43 -14.62
C TYR A 12 3.74 12.34 -15.23
N ALA A 13 3.79 12.24 -16.56
CA ALA A 13 4.59 11.25 -17.25
C ALA A 13 6.10 11.44 -16.99
N VAL A 14 6.60 12.69 -16.96
CA VAL A 14 8.01 12.97 -16.64
C VAL A 14 8.34 12.57 -15.20
N ALA A 15 7.48 12.91 -14.23
CA ALA A 15 7.66 12.57 -12.82
C ALA A 15 7.66 11.05 -12.61
N LYS A 16 6.65 10.36 -13.14
CA LYS A 16 6.50 8.90 -13.05
C LYS A 16 7.69 8.14 -13.63
N ASN A 17 8.22 8.60 -14.77
CA ASN A 17 9.35 7.95 -15.45
C ASN A 17 10.72 8.42 -14.97
N GLY A 18 10.79 9.44 -14.12
CA GLY A 18 12.04 10.03 -13.67
C GLY A 18 12.90 10.61 -14.80
N GLY A 19 12.28 11.05 -15.92
CA GLY A 19 13.03 11.64 -17.02
C GLY A 19 12.25 11.95 -18.28
N PHE A 20 12.67 13.00 -18.97
CA PHE A 20 12.01 13.56 -20.16
C PHE A 20 12.00 12.61 -21.37
N THR A 21 13.11 11.91 -21.61
CA THR A 21 13.24 10.97 -22.76
C THR A 21 12.32 9.76 -22.58
N ARG A 22 12.22 9.21 -21.36
CA ARG A 22 11.34 8.08 -21.06
C ARG A 22 9.87 8.48 -21.15
N ALA A 23 9.54 9.67 -20.65
CA ALA A 23 8.18 10.23 -20.78
C ALA A 23 7.80 10.47 -22.23
N ALA A 24 8.72 10.99 -23.07
CA ALA A 24 8.48 11.20 -24.48
C ALA A 24 8.13 9.88 -25.21
N LYS A 25 8.80 8.78 -24.87
CA LYS A 25 8.46 7.44 -25.42
C LYS A 25 7.09 6.98 -24.94
N GLU A 26 6.75 7.12 -23.65
CA GLU A 26 5.43 6.74 -23.11
C GLU A 26 4.29 7.55 -23.80
N LEU A 27 4.54 8.82 -24.10
CA LEU A 27 3.56 9.73 -24.68
C LEU A 27 3.51 9.72 -26.21
N ASN A 28 4.30 8.87 -26.88
CA ASN A 28 4.49 8.90 -28.33
C ASN A 28 4.81 10.30 -28.87
N SER A 29 5.69 11.03 -28.19
CA SER A 29 6.06 12.41 -28.48
C SER A 29 7.58 12.56 -28.58
N SER A 30 8.05 13.73 -29.01
CA SER A 30 9.46 14.06 -29.00
C SER A 30 9.91 14.64 -27.65
N GLN A 31 11.14 14.34 -27.24
CA GLN A 31 11.70 14.90 -26.00
C GLN A 31 11.74 16.44 -26.00
N PRO A 32 12.06 17.15 -27.10
CA PRO A 32 11.93 18.62 -27.15
C PRO A 32 10.53 19.13 -26.88
N ASN A 33 9.49 18.45 -27.40
CA ASN A 33 8.11 18.82 -27.13
C ASN A 33 7.74 18.64 -25.65
N VAL A 34 8.08 17.49 -25.06
CA VAL A 34 7.89 17.25 -23.62
C VAL A 34 8.59 18.33 -22.76
N THR A 35 9.83 18.67 -23.13
CA THR A 35 10.59 19.73 -22.45
C THR A 35 9.92 21.09 -22.55
N ARG A 36 9.41 21.45 -23.74
CA ARG A 36 8.71 22.71 -23.98
C ARG A 36 7.41 22.78 -23.18
N VAL A 37 6.62 21.72 -23.14
CA VAL A 37 5.36 21.67 -22.40
C VAL A 37 5.58 21.85 -20.90
N VAL A 38 6.54 21.12 -20.31
CA VAL A 38 6.88 21.25 -18.90
C VAL A 38 7.44 22.65 -18.60
N GLY A 39 8.34 23.20 -19.43
CA GLY A 39 8.86 24.55 -19.25
C GLY A 39 7.78 25.63 -19.34
N ASN A 40 6.76 25.44 -20.16
CA ASN A 40 5.59 26.35 -20.20
C ASN A 40 4.76 26.24 -18.91
N LEU A 41 4.57 25.02 -18.38
CA LEU A 41 3.87 24.81 -17.12
C LEU A 41 4.62 25.47 -15.96
N GLU A 42 5.92 25.27 -15.83
CA GLU A 42 6.78 25.89 -14.82
C GLU A 42 6.72 27.44 -14.90
N ARG A 43 6.80 27.99 -16.11
CA ARG A 43 6.67 29.44 -16.32
C ARG A 43 5.30 29.97 -15.92
N THR A 44 4.26 29.24 -16.21
CA THR A 44 2.88 29.64 -15.88
C THR A 44 2.63 29.58 -14.37
N LEU A 45 3.23 28.61 -13.66
CA LEU A 45 3.11 28.48 -12.20
C LEU A 45 4.12 29.35 -11.44
N GLY A 46 5.13 29.92 -12.14
CA GLY A 46 6.16 30.75 -11.53
C GLY A 46 7.17 29.98 -10.66
N CYS A 47 7.28 28.67 -10.82
CA CYS A 47 8.19 27.83 -10.05
C CYS A 47 8.76 26.70 -10.90
N THR A 48 9.93 26.17 -10.51
CA THR A 48 10.50 24.96 -11.10
C THR A 48 9.88 23.72 -10.45
N LEU A 49 9.53 22.73 -11.26
CA LEU A 49 8.93 21.49 -10.81
C LEU A 49 9.91 20.32 -10.84
N PHE A 50 11.00 20.45 -11.63
CA PHE A 50 12.01 19.41 -11.77
C PHE A 50 13.43 19.95 -11.56
N VAL A 51 14.24 19.15 -10.85
CA VAL A 51 15.71 19.25 -10.85
C VAL A 51 16.23 18.29 -11.91
N ARG A 52 16.94 18.83 -12.93
CA ARG A 52 17.52 18.03 -14.02
C ARG A 52 18.96 17.63 -13.69
N SER A 53 19.31 16.39 -13.91
CA SER A 53 20.66 15.86 -13.73
C SER A 53 21.05 14.93 -14.88
N LYS A 54 22.33 14.55 -14.95
CA LYS A 54 22.79 13.52 -15.90
C LYS A 54 22.11 12.16 -15.69
N ARG A 55 21.52 11.92 -14.51
CA ARG A 55 20.82 10.67 -14.14
C ARG A 55 19.31 10.71 -14.42
N GLY A 56 18.75 11.85 -14.80
CA GLY A 56 17.33 12.02 -15.08
C GLY A 56 16.75 13.31 -14.51
N ALA A 57 15.46 13.27 -14.15
CA ALA A 57 14.72 14.38 -13.55
C ALA A 57 14.08 13.92 -12.22
N ALA A 58 14.35 14.68 -11.16
CA ALA A 58 13.71 14.52 -9.85
C ALA A 58 12.75 15.70 -9.60
N LEU A 59 11.71 15.48 -8.82
CA LEU A 59 10.76 16.55 -8.42
C LEU A 59 11.44 17.52 -7.45
N THR A 60 11.05 18.79 -7.52
CA THR A 60 11.28 19.79 -6.47
C THR A 60 10.19 19.64 -5.39
N PRO A 61 10.30 20.28 -4.21
CA PRO A 61 9.23 20.30 -3.23
C PRO A 61 7.88 20.80 -3.78
N GLU A 62 7.90 21.80 -4.69
CA GLU A 62 6.74 22.29 -5.41
C GLU A 62 6.22 21.24 -6.40
N GLY A 63 7.14 20.55 -7.07
CA GLY A 63 6.83 19.45 -7.97
C GLY A 63 6.17 18.27 -7.24
N GLU A 64 6.62 17.91 -6.04
CA GLU A 64 6.02 16.85 -5.22
C GLU A 64 4.58 17.20 -4.80
N LYS A 65 4.35 18.45 -4.37
CA LYS A 65 3.00 18.93 -4.04
C LYS A 65 2.07 18.84 -5.25
N LEU A 66 2.51 19.33 -6.40
CA LEU A 66 1.72 19.27 -7.63
C LEU A 66 1.49 17.83 -8.07
N TYR A 67 2.52 16.96 -7.95
CA TYR A 67 2.43 15.57 -8.35
C TYR A 67 1.34 14.80 -7.60
N ALA A 68 1.21 15.01 -6.30
CA ALA A 68 0.16 14.38 -5.51
C ALA A 68 -1.25 14.66 -6.07
N HIS A 69 -1.54 15.92 -6.40
CA HIS A 69 -2.83 16.31 -6.98
C HIS A 69 -3.03 15.82 -8.41
N VAL A 70 -1.98 15.91 -9.23
CA VAL A 70 -2.07 15.48 -10.64
C VAL A 70 -2.17 13.96 -10.74
N ALA A 71 -1.48 13.21 -9.89
CA ALA A 71 -1.59 11.76 -9.84
C ALA A 71 -3.02 11.31 -9.50
N ALA A 72 -3.67 11.96 -8.53
CA ALA A 72 -5.06 11.72 -8.19
C ALA A 72 -5.98 12.01 -9.40
N ALA A 73 -5.82 13.17 -10.05
CA ALA A 73 -6.64 13.55 -11.22
C ALA A 73 -6.49 12.56 -12.39
N VAL A 74 -5.25 12.15 -12.72
CA VAL A 74 -4.99 11.14 -13.75
C VAL A 74 -5.61 9.79 -13.37
N GLY A 75 -5.55 9.42 -12.09
CA GLY A 75 -6.19 8.22 -11.57
C GLY A 75 -7.71 8.25 -11.77
N HIS A 76 -8.37 9.37 -11.46
CA HIS A 76 -9.82 9.54 -11.68
C HIS A 76 -10.22 9.37 -13.15
N ILE A 77 -9.48 9.98 -14.06
CA ILE A 77 -9.76 9.86 -15.49
C ILE A 77 -9.63 8.41 -15.94
N ARG A 78 -8.54 7.73 -15.57
CA ARG A 78 -8.31 6.31 -15.90
C ARG A 78 -9.38 5.39 -15.30
N THR A 79 -9.87 5.71 -14.11
CA THR A 79 -10.97 4.96 -13.49
C THR A 79 -12.26 5.12 -14.30
N GLY A 80 -12.60 6.36 -14.72
CA GLY A 80 -13.77 6.61 -15.57
C GLY A 80 -13.69 5.90 -16.92
N GLU A 81 -12.54 5.93 -17.58
CA GLU A 81 -12.30 5.18 -18.82
C GLU A 81 -12.48 3.66 -18.61
N ALA A 82 -11.93 3.13 -17.53
CA ALA A 82 -12.05 1.71 -17.18
C ALA A 82 -13.51 1.33 -16.87
N GLU A 83 -14.28 2.19 -16.20
CA GLU A 83 -15.70 1.97 -15.94
C GLU A 83 -16.54 1.89 -17.19
N ILE A 84 -16.29 2.77 -18.16
CA ILE A 84 -16.97 2.76 -19.46
C ILE A 84 -16.64 1.47 -20.23
N LEU A 85 -15.39 1.02 -20.19
CA LEU A 85 -14.95 -0.21 -20.82
C LEU A 85 -15.46 -1.46 -20.10
N ALA A 86 -15.47 -1.44 -18.77
CA ALA A 86 -15.91 -2.56 -17.93
C ALA A 86 -17.44 -2.78 -17.92
N ALA A 87 -18.22 -1.74 -18.26
CA ALA A 87 -19.68 -1.88 -18.35
C ALA A 87 -20.13 -2.91 -19.42
N LYS A 88 -19.22 -3.41 -20.25
CA LYS A 88 -19.53 -4.30 -21.36
C LYS A 88 -19.29 -5.80 -21.13
N SER A 89 -18.43 -6.23 -20.20
CA SER A 89 -18.29 -7.66 -19.84
C SER A 89 -17.42 -7.89 -18.59
N LEU A 90 -17.64 -9.02 -17.90
CA LEU A 90 -16.76 -9.52 -16.83
C LEU A 90 -15.34 -9.84 -17.35
N GLU A 91 -15.21 -10.18 -18.62
CA GLU A 91 -13.96 -10.62 -19.22
C GLU A 91 -13.00 -9.47 -19.55
N ASP A 92 -13.51 -8.29 -19.89
CA ASP A 92 -12.71 -7.12 -20.25
C ASP A 92 -12.61 -6.07 -19.10
N GLY A 93 -13.15 -6.38 -17.92
CA GLY A 93 -13.15 -5.51 -16.76
C GLY A 93 -11.75 -5.28 -16.19
N ALA A 94 -11.56 -4.11 -15.58
CA ALA A 94 -10.40 -3.82 -14.74
C ALA A 94 -10.83 -3.63 -13.29
N VAL A 95 -10.07 -4.16 -12.33
CA VAL A 95 -10.28 -3.94 -10.90
C VAL A 95 -9.00 -3.35 -10.31
N SER A 96 -9.13 -2.20 -9.65
CA SER A 96 -8.04 -1.53 -8.96
C SER A 96 -8.18 -1.77 -7.45
N ILE A 97 -7.15 -2.33 -6.85
CA ILE A 97 -7.14 -2.79 -5.45
C ILE A 97 -6.00 -2.09 -4.72
N ALA A 98 -6.31 -1.38 -3.66
CA ALA A 98 -5.32 -0.93 -2.69
C ALA A 98 -5.19 -2.02 -1.61
N VAL A 99 -3.99 -2.51 -1.33
CA VAL A 99 -3.81 -3.65 -0.44
C VAL A 99 -2.58 -3.50 0.42
N SER A 100 -2.71 -3.76 1.73
CA SER A 100 -1.54 -3.88 2.60
C SER A 100 -0.81 -5.20 2.35
N GLU A 101 0.50 -5.22 2.57
CA GLU A 101 1.33 -6.41 2.32
C GLU A 101 0.79 -7.64 3.05
N THR A 102 0.42 -7.49 4.32
CA THR A 102 -0.21 -8.55 5.10
C THR A 102 -1.51 -9.07 4.46
N ALA A 103 -2.38 -8.16 4.03
CA ALA A 103 -3.65 -8.52 3.41
C ALA A 103 -3.46 -9.15 2.03
N LEU A 104 -2.44 -8.72 1.29
CA LEU A 104 -2.07 -9.32 0.01
C LEU A 104 -1.76 -10.81 0.18
N HIS A 105 -0.84 -11.15 1.08
CA HIS A 105 -0.39 -12.51 1.27
C HIS A 105 -1.45 -13.41 1.92
N ILE A 106 -2.12 -12.94 2.95
CA ILE A 106 -3.04 -13.76 3.76
C ILE A 106 -4.41 -13.92 3.10
N ALA A 107 -4.92 -12.88 2.43
CA ALA A 107 -6.29 -12.87 1.94
C ALA A 107 -6.43 -12.78 0.41
N LEU A 108 -5.68 -11.88 -0.24
CA LEU A 108 -5.91 -11.58 -1.64
C LEU A 108 -5.33 -12.63 -2.59
N LEU A 109 -4.06 -13.02 -2.42
CA LEU A 109 -3.39 -13.95 -3.33
C LEU A 109 -4.12 -15.29 -3.53
N PRO A 110 -4.64 -15.95 -2.48
CA PRO A 110 -5.41 -17.19 -2.64
C PRO A 110 -6.63 -16.99 -3.55
N VAL A 111 -7.35 -15.87 -3.37
CA VAL A 111 -8.56 -15.56 -4.16
C VAL A 111 -8.20 -15.19 -5.59
N LEU A 112 -7.12 -14.43 -5.81
CA LEU A 112 -6.65 -14.07 -7.16
C LEU A 112 -6.22 -15.29 -7.96
N LYS A 113 -5.58 -16.29 -7.33
CA LYS A 113 -5.17 -17.53 -7.96
C LYS A 113 -6.36 -18.29 -8.56
N ASP A 114 -7.49 -18.37 -7.82
CA ASP A 114 -8.72 -18.98 -8.30
C ASP A 114 -9.42 -18.11 -9.36
N LEU A 115 -9.48 -16.80 -9.13
CA LEU A 115 -10.11 -15.87 -10.04
C LEU A 115 -9.44 -15.88 -11.43
N ARG A 116 -8.10 -15.90 -11.48
CA ARG A 116 -7.35 -15.94 -12.75
C ARG A 116 -7.66 -17.18 -13.60
N LYS A 117 -7.90 -18.32 -12.97
CA LYS A 117 -8.29 -19.55 -13.67
C LYS A 117 -9.65 -19.43 -14.35
N ARG A 118 -10.59 -18.72 -13.71
CA ARG A 118 -11.96 -18.57 -14.21
C ARG A 118 -12.14 -17.38 -15.15
N HIS A 119 -11.36 -16.32 -14.97
CA HIS A 119 -11.45 -15.06 -15.73
C HIS A 119 -10.05 -14.63 -16.20
N PRO A 120 -9.47 -15.31 -17.21
CA PRO A 120 -8.08 -15.09 -17.64
C PRO A 120 -7.84 -13.71 -18.26
N LYS A 121 -8.87 -13.06 -18.79
CA LYS A 121 -8.76 -11.73 -19.41
C LYS A 121 -8.96 -10.57 -18.44
N LEU A 122 -9.45 -10.83 -17.21
CA LEU A 122 -9.66 -9.80 -16.20
C LEU A 122 -8.35 -9.07 -15.88
N ARG A 123 -8.37 -7.75 -15.95
CA ARG A 123 -7.22 -6.90 -15.61
C ARG A 123 -7.26 -6.54 -14.13
N LEU A 124 -6.17 -6.82 -13.43
CA LEU A 124 -6.04 -6.50 -12.01
C LEU A 124 -4.92 -5.47 -11.84
N ARG A 125 -5.22 -4.39 -11.14
CA ARG A 125 -4.25 -3.41 -10.67
C ARG A 125 -4.16 -3.56 -9.15
N VAL A 126 -3.04 -4.03 -8.67
CA VAL A 126 -2.79 -4.25 -7.24
C VAL A 126 -1.73 -3.25 -6.83
N ALA A 127 -2.11 -2.32 -5.96
CA ALA A 127 -1.20 -1.30 -5.43
C ALA A 127 -0.95 -1.58 -3.95
N ASN A 128 0.32 -1.74 -3.57
CA ASN A 128 0.71 -1.86 -2.17
C ASN A 128 0.52 -0.51 -1.47
N CYS A 129 0.00 -0.55 -0.24
CA CYS A 129 -0.27 0.65 0.56
C CYS A 129 -0.26 0.35 2.07
N SER A 130 -0.08 1.37 2.90
CA SER A 130 -0.47 1.32 4.31
C SER A 130 -2.00 1.41 4.45
N SER A 131 -2.54 1.13 5.64
CA SER A 131 -3.99 1.24 5.88
C SER A 131 -4.51 2.66 5.60
N ASP A 132 -3.79 3.69 6.04
CA ASP A 132 -4.16 5.09 5.80
C ASP A 132 -4.09 5.46 4.31
N GLN A 133 -3.06 4.98 3.60
CA GLN A 133 -2.94 5.16 2.15
C GLN A 133 -4.04 4.43 1.38
N GLY A 134 -4.49 3.27 1.87
CA GLY A 134 -5.63 2.54 1.31
C GLY A 134 -6.93 3.35 1.40
N ILE A 135 -7.19 3.96 2.56
CA ILE A 135 -8.33 4.88 2.76
C ILE A 135 -8.21 6.11 1.83
N ALA A 136 -7.02 6.71 1.75
CA ALA A 136 -6.77 7.84 0.84
C ALA A 136 -7.00 7.45 -0.62
N ALA A 137 -6.51 6.29 -1.06
CA ALA A 137 -6.73 5.79 -2.42
C ALA A 137 -8.22 5.59 -2.76
N LEU A 138 -9.04 5.21 -1.79
CA LEU A 138 -10.50 5.14 -1.97
C LEU A 138 -11.12 6.52 -2.08
N ASN A 139 -10.72 7.48 -1.23
CA ASN A 139 -11.20 8.87 -1.32
C ASN A 139 -10.85 9.50 -2.67
N ASP A 140 -9.63 9.27 -3.14
CA ASP A 140 -9.11 9.75 -4.41
C ASP A 140 -9.61 8.93 -5.62
N ARG A 141 -10.48 7.93 -5.40
CA ARG A 141 -11.03 7.04 -6.44
C ARG A 141 -9.97 6.33 -7.27
N LEU A 142 -8.80 6.10 -6.70
CA LEU A 142 -7.69 5.36 -7.32
C LEU A 142 -7.85 3.85 -7.20
N ALA A 143 -8.70 3.39 -6.26
CA ALA A 143 -9.03 1.99 -6.04
C ALA A 143 -10.55 1.80 -5.99
N ASP A 144 -11.00 0.61 -6.38
CA ASP A 144 -12.41 0.19 -6.28
C ASP A 144 -12.73 -0.26 -4.86
N PHE A 145 -11.80 -0.94 -4.22
CA PHE A 145 -11.83 -1.29 -2.80
C PHE A 145 -10.41 -1.40 -2.24
N ALA A 146 -10.30 -1.37 -0.92
CA ALA A 146 -9.05 -1.60 -0.22
C ALA A 146 -9.13 -2.85 0.66
N LEU A 147 -8.02 -3.58 0.77
CA LEU A 147 -7.81 -4.65 1.76
C LEU A 147 -6.70 -4.19 2.68
N ILE A 148 -7.06 -3.82 3.89
CA ILE A 148 -6.16 -3.20 4.86
C ILE A 148 -6.29 -3.87 6.22
N THR A 149 -5.32 -3.61 7.09
CA THR A 149 -5.29 -4.19 8.45
C THR A 149 -5.68 -3.16 9.50
N THR A 150 -6.41 -3.61 10.54
CA THR A 150 -6.71 -2.78 11.71
C THR A 150 -5.42 -2.44 12.48
N PRO A 151 -5.39 -1.29 13.24
CA PRO A 151 -6.43 -0.27 13.32
C PRO A 151 -6.38 0.71 12.13
N PHE A 152 -7.49 1.37 11.85
CA PHE A 152 -7.59 2.51 10.94
C PHE A 152 -8.87 3.29 11.24
N ASP A 153 -8.91 4.56 10.87
CA ASP A 153 -10.10 5.39 10.97
C ASP A 153 -10.95 5.18 9.72
N LEU A 154 -12.25 4.89 9.92
CA LEU A 154 -13.19 4.66 8.84
C LEU A 154 -14.00 5.93 8.56
N PRO A 155 -13.87 6.58 7.39
CA PRO A 155 -14.68 7.72 7.00
C PRO A 155 -16.18 7.36 6.87
N GLU A 156 -17.07 8.31 7.12
CA GLU A 156 -18.54 8.12 7.05
C GLU A 156 -19.04 7.65 5.68
N ASN A 157 -18.36 8.05 4.61
CA ASN A 157 -18.68 7.66 3.24
C ASN A 157 -18.11 6.30 2.83
N MET A 158 -17.60 5.52 3.78
CA MET A 158 -17.03 4.19 3.56
C MET A 158 -17.67 3.15 4.47
N GLU A 159 -17.67 1.93 4.01
CA GLU A 159 -18.04 0.76 4.81
C GLU A 159 -16.87 -0.21 4.89
N SER A 160 -16.83 -0.97 5.97
CA SER A 160 -15.76 -1.91 6.26
C SER A 160 -16.32 -3.27 6.63
N LEU A 161 -15.91 -4.31 5.91
CA LEU A 161 -16.31 -5.69 6.11
C LEU A 161 -15.14 -6.54 6.60
N PRO A 162 -15.29 -7.38 7.63
CA PRO A 162 -14.24 -8.27 8.08
C PRO A 162 -13.96 -9.35 7.02
N VAL A 163 -12.68 -9.60 6.74
CA VAL A 163 -12.24 -10.64 5.80
C VAL A 163 -11.54 -11.77 6.52
N ARG A 164 -10.57 -11.46 7.40
CA ARG A 164 -9.82 -12.48 8.12
C ARG A 164 -9.14 -11.91 9.36
N LYS A 165 -9.14 -12.68 10.44
CA LYS A 165 -8.28 -12.41 11.60
C LYS A 165 -6.89 -12.98 11.35
N PHE A 166 -5.87 -12.36 11.93
CA PHE A 166 -4.51 -12.85 11.91
C PHE A 166 -3.80 -12.51 13.21
N ARG A 167 -2.81 -13.34 13.54
CA ARG A 167 -1.91 -13.12 14.67
C ARG A 167 -0.57 -12.64 14.17
N GLU A 168 0.05 -11.82 14.98
CA GLU A 168 1.44 -11.42 14.80
C GLU A 168 2.28 -12.06 15.91
N VAL A 169 3.52 -12.37 15.58
CA VAL A 169 4.50 -12.95 16.48
C VAL A 169 5.77 -12.10 16.47
N ALA A 170 6.46 -12.09 17.59
CA ALA A 170 7.78 -11.49 17.66
C ALA A 170 8.81 -12.41 16.99
N VAL A 171 9.71 -11.83 16.21
CA VAL A 171 10.75 -12.53 15.48
C VAL A 171 12.10 -11.86 15.68
N ALA A 172 13.17 -12.66 15.71
CA ALA A 172 14.53 -12.18 15.85
C ALA A 172 15.52 -13.13 15.17
N GLY A 173 16.72 -12.69 14.94
CA GLY A 173 17.81 -13.52 14.44
C GLY A 173 18.59 -14.25 15.55
N GLU A 174 19.60 -15.03 15.16
CA GLU A 174 20.36 -15.92 16.02
C GLU A 174 21.09 -15.21 17.18
N ALA A 175 21.48 -13.94 17.00
CA ALA A 175 22.08 -13.14 18.06
C ALA A 175 21.16 -12.95 19.30
N PHE A 176 19.85 -13.22 19.15
CA PHE A 176 18.84 -13.15 20.21
C PHE A 176 18.38 -14.54 20.67
N SER A 177 19.19 -15.58 20.44
CA SER A 177 18.85 -17.01 20.72
C SER A 177 18.50 -17.26 22.19
N ASP A 178 19.04 -16.45 23.11
CA ASP A 178 18.72 -16.49 24.54
C ASP A 178 17.24 -16.13 24.83
N LEU A 179 16.52 -15.52 23.88
CA LEU A 179 15.10 -15.16 24.01
C LEU A 179 14.17 -16.28 23.47
N ALA A 180 14.71 -17.32 22.87
CA ALA A 180 13.92 -18.39 22.26
C ALA A 180 12.97 -19.05 23.26
N GLY A 181 11.66 -18.98 22.98
CA GLY A 181 10.63 -19.59 23.81
C GLY A 181 10.46 -18.99 25.21
N LYS A 182 11.18 -17.92 25.54
CA LYS A 182 10.99 -17.23 26.83
C LYS A 182 9.78 -16.31 26.78
N PRO A 183 8.90 -16.34 27.80
CA PRO A 183 7.85 -15.37 27.92
C PRO A 183 8.48 -13.99 28.27
N LEU A 184 8.15 -13.00 27.45
CA LEU A 184 8.64 -11.63 27.62
C LEU A 184 7.48 -10.67 27.84
N THR A 185 7.76 -9.61 28.60
CA THR A 185 6.88 -8.43 28.70
C THR A 185 7.28 -7.38 27.65
N PHE A 186 6.41 -6.40 27.41
CA PHE A 186 6.76 -5.24 26.58
C PHE A 186 7.92 -4.42 27.18
N ALA A 187 8.05 -4.40 28.51
CA ALA A 187 9.19 -3.76 29.20
C ALA A 187 10.51 -4.51 28.94
N ASP A 188 10.47 -5.83 28.80
CA ASP A 188 11.65 -6.60 28.42
C ASP A 188 12.03 -6.33 26.97
N LEU A 189 11.05 -6.32 26.05
CA LEU A 189 11.30 -6.01 24.64
C LEU A 189 11.86 -4.62 24.42
N ALA A 190 11.45 -3.64 25.23
CA ALA A 190 11.92 -2.26 25.14
C ALA A 190 13.43 -2.10 25.40
N ARG A 191 14.10 -3.13 25.93
CA ARG A 191 15.56 -3.16 26.15
C ARG A 191 16.35 -3.56 24.90
N TYR A 192 15.67 -4.02 23.86
CA TYR A 192 16.27 -4.47 22.62
C TYR A 192 15.96 -3.52 21.47
N PRO A 193 16.80 -3.46 20.42
CA PRO A 193 16.47 -2.72 19.22
C PRO A 193 15.23 -3.32 18.56
N LEU A 194 14.28 -2.47 18.16
CA LEU A 194 13.05 -2.90 17.51
C LEU A 194 13.09 -2.60 16.01
N VAL A 195 12.53 -3.48 15.22
CA VAL A 195 12.30 -3.33 13.77
C VAL A 195 10.80 -3.17 13.55
N CYS A 196 10.38 -2.04 12.99
CA CYS A 196 8.97 -1.77 12.73
C CYS A 196 8.79 -1.00 11.43
N LEU A 197 7.54 -0.84 11.00
CA LEU A 197 7.20 0.09 9.92
C LEU A 197 7.40 1.54 10.38
N ASN A 198 7.50 2.47 9.42
CA ASN A 198 7.69 3.88 9.73
C ASN A 198 6.52 4.47 10.54
N GLU A 199 6.76 5.57 11.26
CA GLU A 199 5.84 6.22 12.21
C GLU A 199 4.50 6.64 11.59
N LYS A 200 4.44 6.88 10.27
CA LYS A 200 3.23 7.29 9.56
C LYS A 200 2.25 6.15 9.32
N THR A 201 2.59 4.91 9.69
CA THR A 201 1.73 3.75 9.45
C THR A 201 0.83 3.42 10.64
N ALA A 202 -0.36 2.89 10.35
CA ALA A 202 -1.26 2.39 11.39
C ALA A 202 -0.65 1.25 12.22
N THR A 203 0.21 0.44 11.61
CA THR A 203 0.93 -0.64 12.32
C THR A 203 1.93 -0.08 13.33
N HIS A 204 2.68 0.97 12.99
CA HIS A 204 3.57 1.62 13.95
C HIS A 204 2.75 2.18 15.13
N ARG A 205 1.66 2.91 14.86
CA ARG A 205 0.77 3.42 15.93
C ARG A 205 0.22 2.30 16.81
N PHE A 206 -0.19 1.18 16.21
CA PHE A 206 -0.67 0.01 16.95
C PHE A 206 0.36 -0.48 17.97
N TYR A 207 1.63 -0.63 17.59
CA TYR A 207 2.67 -1.06 18.50
C TYR A 207 3.05 0.02 19.50
N ALA A 208 3.14 1.28 19.09
CA ALA A 208 3.38 2.39 19.99
C ALA A 208 2.33 2.45 21.13
N ASP A 209 1.04 2.32 20.76
CA ASP A 209 -0.06 2.27 21.72
C ASP A 209 0.01 1.02 22.61
N LEU A 210 0.39 -0.12 22.04
CA LEU A 210 0.49 -1.38 22.78
C LEU A 210 1.61 -1.32 23.83
N PHE A 211 2.80 -0.81 23.46
CA PHE A 211 3.89 -0.58 24.41
C PHE A 211 3.50 0.43 25.48
N SER A 212 2.89 1.55 25.09
CA SER A 212 2.41 2.58 26.00
C SER A 212 1.41 2.04 27.03
N LYS A 213 0.45 1.22 26.61
CA LYS A 213 -0.53 0.56 27.50
C LYS A 213 0.12 -0.32 28.56
N HIS A 214 1.29 -0.87 28.26
CA HIS A 214 2.07 -1.69 29.18
C HIS A 214 3.17 -0.89 29.92
N GLY A 215 3.15 0.44 29.83
CA GLY A 215 4.11 1.32 30.48
C GLY A 215 5.55 1.19 29.97
N ALA A 216 5.73 0.69 28.74
CA ALA A 216 7.03 0.47 28.13
C ALA A 216 7.31 1.51 27.02
N PRO A 217 8.55 2.00 26.88
CA PRO A 217 8.92 2.86 25.78
C PRO A 217 8.95 2.05 24.46
N PHE A 218 8.55 2.71 23.38
CA PHE A 218 8.61 2.13 22.04
C PHE A 218 9.63 2.90 21.19
N PHE A 219 10.81 2.33 21.06
CA PHE A 219 11.90 2.90 20.26
C PHE A 219 12.24 2.00 19.08
N VAL A 220 11.95 2.48 17.87
CA VAL A 220 12.24 1.77 16.62
C VAL A 220 13.66 2.12 16.18
N ALA A 221 14.55 1.13 16.21
CA ALA A 221 15.93 1.27 15.78
C ALA A 221 16.08 1.12 14.24
N VAL A 222 15.19 0.34 13.61
CA VAL A 222 15.20 0.11 12.17
C VAL A 222 13.79 0.25 11.61
N GLU A 223 13.63 1.19 10.69
CA GLU A 223 12.36 1.40 9.99
C GLU A 223 12.31 0.65 8.68
N ALA A 224 11.24 -0.12 8.47
CA ALA A 224 10.94 -0.81 7.23
C ALA A 224 9.82 -0.10 6.46
N ALA A 225 9.85 -0.18 5.14
CA ALA A 225 8.81 0.39 4.28
C ALA A 225 7.57 -0.52 4.19
N THR A 226 7.75 -1.84 4.23
CA THR A 226 6.70 -2.86 4.07
C THR A 226 6.85 -3.99 5.07
N SER A 227 5.75 -4.70 5.40
CA SER A 227 5.75 -5.75 6.44
C SER A 227 6.62 -6.96 6.09
N ASP A 228 6.80 -7.26 4.81
CA ASP A 228 7.63 -8.37 4.34
C ASP A 228 9.14 -8.12 4.54
N GLN A 229 9.54 -6.86 4.71
CA GLN A 229 10.93 -6.48 5.02
C GLN A 229 11.29 -6.74 6.49
N ILE A 230 10.32 -6.80 7.39
CA ILE A 230 10.58 -6.92 8.84
C ILE A 230 11.26 -8.24 9.16
N LEU A 231 10.75 -9.36 8.61
CA LEU A 231 11.32 -10.69 8.89
C LEU A 231 12.79 -10.79 8.49
N PRO A 232 13.21 -10.48 7.24
CA PRO A 232 14.63 -10.57 6.88
C PRO A 232 15.54 -9.59 7.64
N LEU A 233 15.03 -8.41 8.03
CA LEU A 233 15.78 -7.48 8.87
C LEU A 233 16.00 -8.04 10.27
N ALA A 234 14.97 -8.64 10.88
CA ALA A 234 15.06 -9.28 12.19
C ALA A 234 16.00 -10.51 12.14
N GLU A 235 15.88 -11.38 11.14
CA GLU A 235 16.76 -12.55 10.93
C GLU A 235 18.22 -12.14 10.70
N SER A 236 18.45 -10.94 10.18
CA SER A 236 19.80 -10.35 10.03
C SER A 236 20.36 -9.75 11.33
N ASN A 237 19.74 -10.00 12.47
CA ASN A 237 20.15 -9.53 13.81
C ASN A 237 20.08 -8.01 14.00
N LEU A 238 19.25 -7.30 13.23
CA LEU A 238 19.09 -5.87 13.37
C LEU A 238 18.15 -5.46 14.49
N GLY A 239 17.42 -6.40 15.08
CA GLY A 239 16.51 -6.19 16.20
C GLY A 239 15.37 -7.19 16.23
N ILE A 240 14.43 -6.97 17.15
CA ILE A 240 13.21 -7.75 17.28
C ILE A 240 12.12 -7.09 16.44
N GLY A 241 11.54 -7.83 15.49
CA GLY A 241 10.43 -7.39 14.65
C GLY A 241 9.13 -8.10 15.00
N PHE A 242 8.02 -7.60 14.47
CA PHE A 242 6.70 -8.22 14.60
C PHE A 242 6.15 -8.49 13.21
N VAL A 243 5.79 -9.75 12.95
CA VAL A 243 5.29 -10.18 11.64
C VAL A 243 4.04 -11.03 11.79
N PRO A 244 3.16 -11.06 10.78
CA PRO A 244 2.10 -12.06 10.72
C PRO A 244 2.69 -13.47 10.81
N GLU A 245 2.12 -14.33 11.64
CA GLU A 245 2.55 -15.73 11.79
C GLU A 245 2.58 -16.46 10.43
N ALA A 246 1.67 -16.09 9.53
CA ALA A 246 1.61 -16.62 8.16
C ALA A 246 2.83 -16.27 7.28
N PHE A 247 3.70 -15.36 7.70
CA PHE A 247 4.95 -15.04 6.97
C PHE A 247 6.10 -15.96 7.32
N LEU A 248 5.97 -16.71 8.43
CA LEU A 248 6.96 -17.70 8.82
C LEU A 248 6.97 -18.87 7.83
N LYS A 249 8.17 -19.32 7.48
CA LYS A 249 8.36 -20.50 6.65
C LYS A 249 8.72 -21.68 7.52
N ASP A 250 8.22 -22.86 7.17
CA ASP A 250 8.62 -24.09 7.83
C ASP A 250 10.15 -24.29 7.74
N GLY A 251 10.76 -24.57 8.89
CA GLY A 251 12.21 -24.80 8.99
C GLY A 251 13.08 -23.53 9.01
N ALA A 252 12.50 -22.34 9.10
CA ALA A 252 13.26 -21.12 9.30
C ALA A 252 13.95 -21.11 10.67
N LYS A 253 15.22 -20.65 10.71
CA LYS A 253 15.98 -20.45 11.96
C LYS A 253 15.62 -19.13 12.62
N THR A 254 14.34 -18.82 12.71
CA THR A 254 13.85 -17.58 13.31
C THR A 254 13.64 -17.78 14.80
N ILE A 255 14.23 -16.93 15.61
CA ILE A 255 13.99 -16.90 17.06
C ILE A 255 12.65 -16.24 17.32
N MET A 256 11.78 -16.89 18.06
CA MET A 256 10.45 -16.39 18.41
C MET A 256 10.34 -16.17 19.92
N PRO A 257 10.57 -14.95 20.40
CA PRO A 257 10.22 -14.58 21.77
C PRO A 257 8.71 -14.71 22.00
N GLN A 258 8.30 -15.25 23.14
CA GLN A 258 6.89 -15.39 23.46
C GLN A 258 6.36 -14.07 24.05
N ILE A 259 5.44 -13.43 23.34
CA ILE A 259 4.75 -12.23 23.82
C ILE A 259 3.30 -12.27 23.34
N GLU A 260 2.39 -11.84 24.20
CA GLU A 260 0.97 -11.76 23.86
C GLU A 260 0.69 -10.48 23.06
N ILE A 261 0.38 -10.64 21.78
CA ILE A 261 -0.02 -9.56 20.86
C ILE A 261 -1.48 -9.75 20.52
N PRO A 262 -2.33 -8.72 20.68
CA PRO A 262 -3.75 -8.80 20.30
C PRO A 262 -3.94 -9.17 18.82
N GLU A 263 -4.93 -10.00 18.53
CA GLU A 263 -5.30 -10.31 17.15
C GLU A 263 -5.69 -9.03 16.39
N ARG A 264 -5.31 -8.98 15.12
CA ARG A 264 -5.69 -7.93 14.18
C ARG A 264 -6.58 -8.51 13.08
N GLU A 265 -7.26 -7.64 12.36
CA GLU A 265 -8.16 -8.05 11.27
C GLU A 265 -7.72 -7.46 9.93
N ILE A 266 -7.84 -8.26 8.89
CA ILE A 266 -7.88 -7.80 7.51
C ILE A 266 -9.32 -7.42 7.22
N ARG A 267 -9.51 -6.22 6.72
CA ARG A 267 -10.83 -5.70 6.40
C ARG A 267 -10.89 -5.23 4.95
N LEU A 268 -12.00 -5.50 4.31
CA LEU A 268 -12.34 -4.97 3.01
C LEU A 268 -13.06 -3.64 3.24
N VAL A 269 -12.50 -2.57 2.70
CA VAL A 269 -13.08 -1.22 2.78
C VAL A 269 -13.47 -0.75 1.39
N ARG A 270 -14.66 -0.17 1.26
CA ARG A 270 -15.14 0.42 0.00
C ARG A 270 -15.99 1.66 0.26
N ARG A 271 -16.17 2.46 -0.75
CA ARG A 271 -17.06 3.61 -0.71
C ARG A 271 -18.52 3.18 -0.79
N THR A 272 -19.40 3.87 -0.06
CA THR A 272 -20.85 3.63 -0.07
C THR A 272 -21.55 4.42 -1.18
N ASP A 273 -20.97 5.54 -1.63
CA ASP A 273 -21.53 6.45 -2.62
C ASP A 273 -21.22 6.04 -4.08
N LYS A 274 -20.48 4.95 -4.30
CA LYS A 274 -20.13 4.46 -5.62
C LYS A 274 -20.42 2.96 -5.76
N PRO A 275 -21.24 2.53 -6.73
CA PRO A 275 -21.43 1.13 -7.00
C PRO A 275 -20.15 0.50 -7.57
N LEU A 276 -19.78 -0.67 -7.06
CA LEU A 276 -18.68 -1.46 -7.61
C LEU A 276 -19.01 -1.98 -9.01
N SER A 277 -18.00 -2.09 -9.87
CA SER A 277 -18.11 -2.83 -11.12
C SER A 277 -18.47 -4.30 -10.87
N LEU A 278 -18.99 -4.99 -11.88
CA LEU A 278 -19.35 -6.41 -11.76
C LEU A 278 -18.15 -7.27 -11.32
N ALA A 279 -16.98 -6.99 -11.89
CA ALA A 279 -15.73 -7.69 -11.54
C ALA A 279 -15.30 -7.43 -10.09
N ALA A 280 -15.39 -6.17 -9.63
CA ALA A 280 -15.08 -5.83 -8.24
C ALA A 280 -16.09 -6.46 -7.26
N LYS A 281 -17.40 -6.51 -7.60
CA LYS A 281 -18.42 -7.20 -6.79
C LYS A 281 -18.11 -8.69 -6.63
N VAL A 282 -17.77 -9.37 -7.72
CA VAL A 282 -17.39 -10.79 -7.70
C VAL A 282 -16.19 -11.04 -6.81
N LEU A 283 -15.16 -10.17 -6.91
CA LEU A 283 -13.96 -10.31 -6.09
C LEU A 283 -14.24 -10.02 -4.61
N CYS A 284 -14.97 -8.96 -4.29
CA CYS A 284 -15.38 -8.65 -2.93
C CYS A 284 -16.22 -9.79 -2.32
N GLY A 285 -17.18 -10.34 -3.07
CA GLY A 285 -17.99 -11.47 -2.61
C GLY A 285 -17.17 -12.72 -2.29
N LYS A 286 -16.13 -13.02 -3.10
CA LYS A 286 -15.22 -14.13 -2.82
C LYS A 286 -14.37 -13.89 -1.56
N LEU A 287 -13.90 -12.66 -1.34
CA LEU A 287 -13.14 -12.29 -0.16
C LEU A 287 -13.97 -12.39 1.12
N SER A 288 -15.21 -11.93 1.08
CA SER A 288 -16.13 -12.04 2.22
C SER A 288 -16.54 -13.49 2.53
N ASN A 289 -16.76 -14.32 1.51
CA ASN A 289 -17.14 -15.72 1.67
C ASN A 289 -16.01 -16.64 2.14
N SER A 290 -14.75 -16.23 2.04
CA SER A 290 -13.60 -17.00 2.51
C SER A 290 -13.58 -17.18 4.03
N ASN A 291 -14.46 -16.52 4.77
CA ASN A 291 -14.62 -16.60 6.23
C ASN A 291 -15.78 -17.49 6.70
N GLY A 292 -16.50 -18.21 5.81
CA GLY A 292 -17.64 -19.04 6.23
C GLY A 292 -18.86 -18.26 6.71
N GLY A 293 -18.91 -16.95 6.51
CA GLY A 293 -20.08 -16.10 6.78
C GLY A 293 -20.93 -15.97 5.52
N LYS A 294 -22.12 -16.56 5.53
CA LYS A 294 -23.17 -16.28 4.55
C LYS A 294 -23.56 -14.81 4.67
N ILE A 295 -23.57 -14.09 3.54
CA ILE A 295 -24.32 -12.83 3.37
C ILE A 295 -25.78 -13.17 3.23
#